data_751a3e8f978fe74c84f316da779ae8f5
#
_entry.id   751a3e8f978fe74c84f316da779ae8f5
#
_cell.length_a   1.000
_cell.length_b   1.000
_cell.length_c   1.000
_cell.angle_alpha   90.00
_cell.angle_beta   90.00
_cell.angle_gamma   90.00
#
_symmetry.space_group_name_H-M   'P 1'
#
loop_
_entity.id
_entity.type
_entity.pdbx_description
1 polymer ?
#
loop_
_entity_poly.entity_id
_entity_poly.type
_entity_poly.pdbx_seq_one_letter_code
_entity_poly.pdbx_strand_id
1 'polypeptide(L)'
;MKRLLTMLLSAALLVSAFAGCGGEGKESSATSGETAGSSSSNQASTEETDWSSQEPYTVKLLIPGDAKTEDVEEVSAAASKILEEKYNTTLEIMRVGFGSYPDQVNLMLSSGEKLDVLYNNREIFVSAINNGQIISMEEYLPEYGPDLLEQIPEERWATTSLNGEKYAVPANKEVAVSWGFSCVKEMADATGVDYSNIKTEEDLVPLLEAVKEMYPDVWPVVSGGGAMTVLDTSDDLGGDIGSLLDCTNPDDTTVINWYASDEYKEIVERRYEWVKKGLIPPDASSSSDQAATQIAAGRGFGQFCNTKPGIEVEHQRSTTKEMLVFTLTPVYTTTTRVDILWYIAHNSTQPGRAIQVLNELYINPELANICINGIEGKHYELIDEEQGIIAYPEGVDGTTTGYTSNPWAWPNEMISYVWDGDSPTIWEDTTAWNDSAIVSPAMGFTWDNANVLNEVTAVRNVRGKYANECGSIDPAEALPAFLEELETAGANTIIEEKQKQLDEYLASKE
;
A
#
# COMPACT_ATOMS: atom_id res chain seq x y z
N MET A 1 52.50 -8.38 -9.34
CA MET A 1 53.43 -7.42 -8.76
C MET A 1 52.68 -6.69 -7.66
N LYS A 2 52.86 -7.11 -6.39
CA LYS A 2 53.55 -6.36 -5.27
C LYS A 2 52.86 -5.02 -4.99
N ARG A 3 52.31 -4.67 -3.82
CA ARG A 3 52.57 -4.93 -2.36
C ARG A 3 51.33 -4.47 -1.60
N LEU A 4 50.69 -5.17 -0.70
CA LEU A 4 50.85 -5.22 0.78
C LEU A 4 51.37 -3.91 1.43
N LEU A 5 50.53 -3.33 2.30
CA LEU A 5 51.02 -2.86 3.60
C LEU A 5 49.87 -2.83 4.62
N THR A 6 50.08 -3.56 5.67
CA THR A 6 49.40 -3.67 6.95
C THR A 6 49.83 -2.55 7.88
N MET A 7 48.97 -2.00 8.74
CA MET A 7 49.37 -1.56 10.08
C MET A 7 48.21 -1.61 11.08
N LEU A 8 48.53 -2.28 12.15
CA LEU A 8 47.84 -2.56 13.41
C LEU A 8 48.07 -1.44 14.45
N LEU A 9 47.34 -1.58 15.56
CA LEU A 9 47.50 -1.04 16.93
C LEU A 9 46.82 0.31 17.20
N SER A 10 46.17 0.57 18.33
CA SER A 10 46.20 -0.05 19.69
C SER A 10 44.99 0.40 20.50
N ALA A 11 44.61 -0.45 21.43
CA ALA A 11 43.63 -0.24 22.51
C ALA A 11 44.20 0.70 23.61
N ALA A 12 43.31 1.45 24.28
CA ALA A 12 43.56 1.89 25.66
C ALA A 12 42.22 2.01 26.43
N LEU A 13 42.06 1.13 27.38
CA LEU A 13 41.11 1.19 28.51
C LEU A 13 41.48 2.35 29.43
N LEU A 14 40.45 3.05 29.96
CA LEU A 14 40.58 3.72 31.26
C LEU A 14 39.25 3.60 32.03
N VAL A 15 39.32 2.77 33.07
CA VAL A 15 38.38 2.63 34.17
C VAL A 15 38.65 3.75 35.16
N SER A 16 37.64 4.41 35.67
CA SER A 16 37.70 5.10 36.95
C SER A 16 36.36 5.02 37.66
N ALA A 17 36.33 4.19 38.69
CA ALA A 17 35.33 4.16 39.72
C ALA A 17 35.59 5.31 40.71
N PHE A 18 34.53 5.92 41.21
CA PHE A 18 34.55 6.52 42.54
C PHE A 18 33.22 6.23 43.24
N ALA A 19 33.34 5.61 44.38
CA ALA A 19 32.32 5.33 45.38
C ALA A 19 32.33 6.47 46.43
N GLY A 20 31.21 6.63 47.08
CA GLY A 20 31.19 7.32 48.39
C GLY A 20 29.80 7.80 48.78
N CYS A 21 29.15 7.03 49.64
CA CYS A 21 28.57 7.32 50.96
C CYS A 21 27.72 8.60 51.06
N GLY A 22 26.51 8.63 51.60
CA GLY A 22 25.90 7.91 52.74
C GLY A 22 25.22 8.96 53.59
N GLY A 23 24.03 8.73 54.13
CA GLY A 23 23.40 9.63 55.14
C GLY A 23 21.91 9.39 55.31
N GLU A 24 21.62 8.69 56.42
CA GLU A 24 20.33 8.44 57.07
C GLU A 24 19.49 9.71 57.27
N GLY A 25 18.18 9.69 57.11
CA GLY A 25 17.19 9.13 58.00
C GLY A 25 16.37 10.20 58.70
N LYS A 26 15.04 10.18 58.54
CA LYS A 26 14.08 10.29 59.68
C LYS A 26 12.63 10.28 59.18
N GLU A 27 11.87 9.35 59.71
CA GLU A 27 10.42 9.32 59.75
C GLU A 27 9.84 10.53 60.52
N SER A 28 8.63 10.95 60.15
CA SER A 28 7.63 11.39 61.10
C SER A 28 6.23 11.47 60.44
N SER A 29 5.41 10.51 60.80
CA SER A 29 4.00 10.45 61.22
C SER A 29 2.97 11.50 60.71
N ALA A 30 1.94 10.86 60.22
CA ALA A 30 0.50 11.16 60.08
C ALA A 30 -0.11 12.35 60.85
N THR A 31 -1.02 13.06 60.15
CA THR A 31 -2.29 13.46 60.75
C THR A 31 -3.36 13.61 59.65
N SER A 32 -4.47 12.92 59.90
CA SER A 32 -5.73 12.95 59.16
C SER A 32 -6.43 14.33 59.25
N GLY A 33 -7.09 14.74 58.16
CA GLY A 33 -8.02 15.86 58.18
C GLY A 33 -8.96 15.75 56.99
N GLU A 34 -10.15 15.18 57.22
CA GLU A 34 -11.30 15.28 56.34
C GLU A 34 -11.73 16.76 56.20
N THR A 35 -11.96 17.21 54.97
CA THR A 35 -12.94 18.28 54.72
C THR A 35 -13.54 18.11 53.33
N ALA A 36 -14.86 18.23 53.31
CA ALA A 36 -15.82 17.96 52.26
C ALA A 36 -15.66 18.79 51.00
N GLY A 37 -16.05 18.15 49.96
CA GLY A 37 -16.61 18.47 48.67
C GLY A 37 -16.70 19.94 48.20
N SER A 38 -16.14 20.13 47.03
CA SER A 38 -16.70 21.03 46.02
C SER A 38 -16.32 20.44 44.65
N SER A 39 -17.30 19.86 44.01
CA SER A 39 -17.23 19.48 42.60
C SER A 39 -17.22 20.77 41.78
N SER A 40 -16.06 21.26 41.45
CA SER A 40 -15.91 22.20 40.33
C SER A 40 -15.67 21.38 39.08
N SER A 41 -16.68 21.35 38.23
CA SER A 41 -16.54 20.94 36.83
C SER A 41 -15.53 21.89 36.18
N ASN A 42 -14.29 21.46 36.06
CA ASN A 42 -13.36 22.05 35.10
C ASN A 42 -13.89 21.70 33.70
N GLN A 43 -14.69 22.62 33.12
CA GLN A 43 -14.67 22.76 31.66
C GLN A 43 -13.25 23.29 31.36
N ALA A 44 -12.39 22.39 30.87
CA ALA A 44 -11.20 22.79 30.15
C ALA A 44 -11.71 23.58 28.93
N SER A 45 -11.57 24.89 28.97
CA SER A 45 -11.56 25.72 27.79
C SER A 45 -10.33 25.26 27.03
N THR A 46 -10.51 24.51 25.92
CA THR A 46 -9.48 24.33 24.92
C THR A 46 -9.19 25.71 24.34
N GLU A 47 -8.21 26.41 24.89
CA GLU A 47 -7.58 27.53 24.19
C GLU A 47 -7.00 26.91 22.93
N GLU A 48 -7.51 27.27 21.75
CA GLU A 48 -6.91 26.88 20.48
C GLU A 48 -5.43 27.30 20.49
N THR A 49 -4.54 26.35 20.33
CA THR A 49 -3.10 26.63 20.29
C THR A 49 -2.81 27.52 19.08
N ASP A 50 -2.23 28.70 19.31
CA ASP A 50 -1.76 29.56 18.20
C ASP A 50 -0.49 29.00 17.58
N TRP A 51 -0.68 28.09 16.64
CA TRP A 51 0.39 27.44 15.91
C TRP A 51 1.22 28.38 15.04
N SER A 52 0.65 29.51 14.61
CA SER A 52 1.34 30.50 13.78
C SER A 52 2.49 31.21 14.50
N SER A 53 2.48 31.20 15.83
CA SER A 53 3.52 31.80 16.67
C SER A 53 4.72 30.91 16.93
N GLN A 54 4.72 29.66 16.43
CA GLN A 54 5.82 28.72 16.61
C GLN A 54 7.03 29.05 15.73
N GLU A 55 8.21 28.55 16.11
CA GLU A 55 9.41 28.69 15.29
C GLU A 55 9.21 28.07 13.91
N PRO A 56 9.71 28.70 12.82
CA PRO A 56 9.58 28.15 11.48
C PRO A 56 10.18 26.74 11.38
N TYR A 57 9.47 25.84 10.69
CA TYR A 57 9.95 24.49 10.49
C TYR A 57 9.63 23.98 9.06
N THR A 58 10.57 23.30 8.45
CA THR A 58 10.37 22.64 7.16
C THR A 58 10.13 21.14 7.38
N VAL A 59 8.97 20.62 7.02
CA VAL A 59 8.71 19.20 7.00
C VAL A 59 9.20 18.64 5.66
N LYS A 60 10.08 17.61 5.72
CA LYS A 60 10.53 16.85 4.55
C LYS A 60 9.68 15.61 4.37
N LEU A 61 9.04 15.50 3.21
CA LEU A 61 8.13 14.41 2.86
C LEU A 61 8.66 13.66 1.65
N LEU A 62 8.84 12.33 1.79
CA LEU A 62 9.31 11.44 0.72
C LEU A 62 8.15 10.57 0.22
N ILE A 63 7.89 10.61 -1.10
CA ILE A 63 6.81 9.88 -1.76
C ILE A 63 7.29 9.32 -3.12
N PRO A 64 6.85 8.11 -3.54
CA PRO A 64 7.14 7.61 -4.87
C PRO A 64 6.33 8.36 -5.94
N GLY A 65 6.89 8.42 -7.14
CA GLY A 65 6.20 8.97 -8.32
C GLY A 65 7.15 9.76 -9.21
N ASP A 66 6.78 9.83 -10.48
CA ASP A 66 7.55 10.56 -11.48
C ASP A 66 7.12 12.03 -11.52
N ALA A 67 8.11 12.92 -11.42
CA ALA A 67 7.90 14.35 -11.59
C ALA A 67 9.23 15.05 -11.96
N LYS A 68 9.14 16.20 -12.62
CA LYS A 68 10.31 17.05 -12.84
C LYS A 68 10.64 17.83 -11.56
N THR A 69 11.92 18.01 -11.29
CA THR A 69 12.37 18.69 -10.07
C THR A 69 11.77 20.09 -9.93
N GLU A 70 11.73 20.87 -11.02
CA GLU A 70 11.15 22.21 -11.02
C GLU A 70 9.66 22.22 -10.69
N ASP A 71 8.91 21.20 -11.10
CA ASP A 71 7.48 21.08 -10.81
C ASP A 71 7.24 20.68 -9.35
N VAL A 72 8.08 19.78 -8.80
CA VAL A 72 8.02 19.42 -7.38
C VAL A 72 8.35 20.62 -6.47
N GLU A 73 9.33 21.45 -6.86
CA GLU A 73 9.67 22.68 -6.11
C GLU A 73 8.51 23.67 -6.13
N GLU A 74 7.82 23.83 -7.28
CA GLU A 74 6.67 24.72 -7.39
C GLU A 74 5.46 24.22 -6.57
N VAL A 75 5.19 22.92 -6.60
CA VAL A 75 4.14 22.29 -5.78
C VAL A 75 4.47 22.44 -4.29
N SER A 76 5.71 22.18 -3.89
CA SER A 76 6.17 22.36 -2.51
C SER A 76 5.98 23.81 -2.03
N ALA A 77 6.29 24.79 -2.89
CA ALA A 77 6.11 26.20 -2.58
C ALA A 77 4.64 26.61 -2.47
N ALA A 78 3.76 26.02 -3.30
CA ALA A 78 2.32 26.28 -3.23
C ALA A 78 1.70 25.67 -1.95
N ALA A 79 2.03 24.43 -1.62
CA ALA A 79 1.60 23.76 -0.41
C ALA A 79 2.11 24.47 0.85
N SER A 80 3.35 24.98 0.83
CA SER A 80 3.95 25.73 1.93
C SER A 80 3.18 26.99 2.28
N LYS A 81 2.58 27.71 1.31
CA LYS A 81 1.81 28.94 1.59
C LYS A 81 0.64 28.66 2.55
N ILE A 82 -0.06 27.55 2.36
CA ILE A 82 -1.19 27.14 3.21
C ILE A 82 -0.68 26.79 4.62
N LEU A 83 0.39 26.01 4.68
CA LEU A 83 0.95 25.53 5.93
C LEU A 83 1.66 26.62 6.73
N GLU A 84 2.32 27.59 6.08
CA GLU A 84 2.96 28.74 6.73
C GLU A 84 1.92 29.63 7.41
N GLU A 85 0.83 29.95 6.72
CA GLU A 85 -0.23 30.79 7.26
C GLU A 85 -0.84 30.19 8.54
N LYS A 86 -1.06 28.87 8.54
CA LYS A 86 -1.75 28.18 9.62
C LYS A 86 -0.81 27.73 10.73
N TYR A 87 0.40 27.29 10.39
CA TYR A 87 1.29 26.56 11.30
C TYR A 87 2.74 27.07 11.35
N ASN A 88 3.09 28.11 10.63
CA ASN A 88 4.49 28.54 10.42
C ASN A 88 5.38 27.35 9.97
N THR A 89 4.84 26.50 9.08
CA THR A 89 5.49 25.26 8.57
C THR A 89 5.58 25.31 7.05
N THR A 90 6.73 24.96 6.51
CA THR A 90 6.90 24.72 5.06
C THR A 90 6.96 23.23 4.77
N LEU A 91 6.65 22.84 3.53
CA LEU A 91 6.69 21.46 3.05
C LEU A 91 7.73 21.34 1.93
N GLU A 92 8.69 20.45 2.10
CA GLU A 92 9.64 20.01 1.07
C GLU A 92 9.26 18.61 0.61
N ILE A 93 8.63 18.51 -0.55
CA ILE A 93 8.25 17.22 -1.16
C ILE A 93 9.46 16.69 -1.93
N MET A 94 9.77 15.42 -1.74
CA MET A 94 10.76 14.69 -2.52
C MET A 94 10.05 13.54 -3.25
N ARG A 95 10.01 13.60 -4.57
CA ARG A 95 9.47 12.54 -5.41
C ARG A 95 10.58 11.70 -6.02
N VAL A 96 10.46 10.39 -5.90
CA VAL A 96 11.44 9.43 -6.40
C VAL A 96 10.71 8.35 -7.18
N GLY A 97 11.19 8.03 -8.38
CA GLY A 97 10.57 6.99 -9.21
C GLY A 97 10.44 5.65 -8.48
N PHE A 98 9.34 4.95 -8.71
CA PHE A 98 8.95 3.73 -7.97
C PHE A 98 10.08 2.70 -7.88
N GLY A 99 10.85 2.49 -8.95
CA GLY A 99 11.92 1.49 -8.99
C GLY A 99 13.12 1.80 -8.08
N SER A 100 13.37 3.08 -7.76
CA SER A 100 14.48 3.52 -6.90
C SER A 100 14.02 3.95 -5.50
N TYR A 101 12.71 4.00 -5.27
CA TYR A 101 12.13 4.48 -4.02
C TYR A 101 12.58 3.66 -2.79
N PRO A 102 12.56 2.30 -2.78
CA PRO A 102 12.99 1.52 -1.63
C PRO A 102 14.46 1.78 -1.23
N ASP A 103 15.35 1.93 -2.21
CA ASP A 103 16.74 2.22 -1.97
C ASP A 103 16.93 3.63 -1.37
N GLN A 104 16.18 4.61 -1.85
CA GLN A 104 16.20 5.98 -1.33
C GLN A 104 15.69 6.04 0.11
N VAL A 105 14.60 5.36 0.44
CA VAL A 105 14.09 5.24 1.82
C VAL A 105 15.17 4.67 2.75
N ASN A 106 15.76 3.53 2.37
CA ASN A 106 16.81 2.89 3.16
C ASN A 106 18.02 3.79 3.35
N LEU A 107 18.44 4.53 2.31
CA LEU A 107 19.54 5.46 2.37
C LEU A 107 19.26 6.59 3.37
N MET A 108 18.11 7.23 3.29
CA MET A 108 17.77 8.36 4.15
C MET A 108 17.60 7.94 5.61
N LEU A 109 16.90 6.81 5.86
CA LEU A 109 16.74 6.29 7.22
C LEU A 109 18.05 5.84 7.87
N SER A 110 19.04 5.38 7.07
CA SER A 110 20.32 4.90 7.60
C SER A 110 21.40 5.97 7.66
N SER A 111 21.33 7.02 6.83
CA SER A 111 22.36 8.08 6.78
C SER A 111 22.23 9.11 7.90
N GLY A 112 21.10 9.17 8.60
CA GLY A 112 20.78 10.23 9.54
C GLY A 112 20.41 11.56 8.87
N GLU A 113 20.23 11.59 7.55
CA GLU A 113 19.67 12.73 6.85
C GLU A 113 18.26 13.00 7.34
N LYS A 114 17.93 14.29 7.53
CA LYS A 114 16.59 14.68 8.00
C LYS A 114 15.52 14.19 7.03
N LEU A 115 14.59 13.42 7.57
CA LEU A 115 13.34 13.00 6.93
C LEU A 115 12.26 13.05 8.00
N ASP A 116 11.11 13.62 7.69
CA ASP A 116 10.03 13.74 8.67
C ASP A 116 8.90 12.76 8.36
N VAL A 117 8.43 12.77 7.12
CA VAL A 117 7.28 11.96 6.67
C VAL A 117 7.70 11.10 5.51
N LEU A 118 7.33 9.84 5.52
CA LEU A 118 7.53 8.95 4.39
C LEU A 118 6.33 8.06 4.12
N TYR A 119 6.05 7.89 2.83
CA TYR A 119 5.20 6.83 2.31
C TYR A 119 5.92 5.49 2.39
N ASN A 120 5.25 4.43 2.74
CA ASN A 120 5.74 3.09 2.42
C ASN A 120 4.61 2.05 2.46
N ASN A 121 4.90 0.89 1.88
CA ASN A 121 3.98 -0.24 1.91
C ASN A 121 4.01 -0.92 3.29
N ARG A 122 2.92 -1.61 3.60
CA ARG A 122 2.76 -2.40 4.83
C ARG A 122 3.85 -3.46 5.02
N GLU A 123 4.46 -3.97 3.97
CA GLU A 123 5.49 -5.02 4.02
C GLU A 123 6.67 -4.69 4.94
N ILE A 124 7.01 -3.40 5.09
CA ILE A 124 8.11 -2.98 5.98
C ILE A 124 7.66 -2.62 7.38
N PHE A 125 6.36 -2.59 7.67
CA PHE A 125 5.80 -2.03 8.90
C PHE A 125 6.47 -2.57 10.16
N VAL A 126 6.40 -3.88 10.39
CA VAL A 126 6.97 -4.51 11.59
C VAL A 126 8.50 -4.40 11.62
N SER A 127 9.15 -4.60 10.47
CA SER A 127 10.61 -4.50 10.40
C SER A 127 11.12 -3.07 10.64
N ALA A 128 10.41 -2.05 10.16
CA ALA A 128 10.76 -0.66 10.38
C ALA A 128 10.64 -0.27 11.88
N ILE A 129 9.61 -0.79 12.57
CA ILE A 129 9.44 -0.61 14.02
C ILE A 129 10.59 -1.30 14.77
N ASN A 130 10.83 -2.58 14.49
CA ASN A 130 11.85 -3.39 15.16
C ASN A 130 13.26 -2.84 14.95
N ASN A 131 13.53 -2.21 13.80
CA ASN A 131 14.80 -1.55 13.48
C ASN A 131 14.89 -0.11 14.02
N GLY A 132 13.84 0.41 14.65
CA GLY A 132 13.79 1.79 15.14
C GLY A 132 13.87 2.84 14.05
N GLN A 133 13.37 2.54 12.84
CA GLN A 133 13.40 3.44 11.68
C GLN A 133 12.23 4.42 11.65
N ILE A 134 11.13 4.06 12.30
CA ILE A 134 9.92 4.88 12.46
C ILE A 134 9.55 4.97 13.93
N ILE A 135 8.78 5.98 14.29
CA ILE A 135 8.39 6.22 15.68
C ILE A 135 6.89 6.00 15.90
N SER A 136 6.52 5.71 17.16
CA SER A 136 5.13 5.75 17.59
C SER A 136 4.60 7.19 17.52
N MET A 137 3.36 7.34 17.06
CA MET A 137 2.66 8.62 16.99
C MET A 137 1.75 8.85 18.20
N GLU A 138 1.59 7.88 19.11
CA GLU A 138 0.59 7.87 20.19
C GLU A 138 0.66 9.12 21.07
N GLU A 139 1.88 9.56 21.40
CA GLU A 139 2.10 10.75 22.23
C GLU A 139 1.70 12.06 21.53
N TYR A 140 1.80 12.11 20.19
CA TYR A 140 1.63 13.33 19.41
C TYR A 140 0.23 13.49 18.82
N LEU A 141 -0.44 12.38 18.48
CA LEU A 141 -1.74 12.39 17.79
C LEU A 141 -2.81 13.26 18.49
N PRO A 142 -2.98 13.22 19.83
CA PRO A 142 -4.02 14.03 20.48
C PRO A 142 -3.87 15.53 20.27
N GLU A 143 -2.64 16.03 20.14
CA GLU A 143 -2.34 17.45 20.00
C GLU A 143 -2.18 17.87 18.52
N TYR A 144 -1.52 17.05 17.69
CA TYR A 144 -1.11 17.41 16.34
C TYR A 144 -1.91 16.73 15.22
N GLY A 145 -2.70 15.72 15.54
CA GLY A 145 -3.50 14.94 14.58
C GLY A 145 -4.90 14.60 15.08
N PRO A 146 -5.66 15.57 15.70
CA PRO A 146 -6.97 15.27 16.24
C PRO A 146 -7.98 14.83 15.18
N ASP A 147 -7.92 15.39 13.97
CA ASP A 147 -8.81 15.01 12.89
C ASP A 147 -8.51 13.61 12.36
N LEU A 148 -7.24 13.17 12.36
CA LEU A 148 -6.86 11.80 12.05
C LEU A 148 -7.51 10.82 13.04
N LEU A 149 -7.53 11.14 14.33
CA LEU A 149 -8.17 10.31 15.36
C LEU A 149 -9.71 10.29 15.21
N GLU A 150 -10.32 11.37 14.75
CA GLU A 150 -11.76 11.45 14.54
C GLU A 150 -12.20 10.72 13.25
N GLN A 151 -11.45 10.86 12.16
CA GLN A 151 -11.87 10.39 10.85
C GLN A 151 -11.46 8.96 10.54
N ILE A 152 -10.36 8.46 11.13
CA ILE A 152 -9.89 7.11 10.88
C ILE A 152 -10.54 6.14 11.85
N PRO A 153 -11.35 5.17 11.37
CA PRO A 153 -11.99 4.17 12.22
C PRO A 153 -10.98 3.33 13.00
N GLU A 154 -11.35 2.88 14.21
CA GLU A 154 -10.46 2.12 15.09
C GLU A 154 -9.99 0.80 14.46
N GLU A 155 -10.80 0.14 13.66
CA GLU A 155 -10.43 -1.06 12.91
C GLU A 155 -9.32 -0.78 11.88
N ARG A 156 -9.26 0.42 11.30
CA ARG A 156 -8.14 0.84 10.44
C ARG A 156 -6.89 1.17 11.26
N TRP A 157 -7.05 1.88 12.38
CA TRP A 157 -5.93 2.10 13.30
C TRP A 157 -5.34 0.78 13.83
N ALA A 158 -6.16 -0.23 14.10
CA ALA A 158 -5.69 -1.56 14.51
C ALA A 158 -4.72 -2.16 13.48
N THR A 159 -4.93 -1.91 12.18
CA THR A 159 -4.03 -2.41 11.12
C THR A 159 -2.66 -1.72 11.12
N THR A 160 -2.52 -0.55 11.71
CA THR A 160 -1.29 0.26 11.76
C THR A 160 -0.76 0.44 13.17
N SER A 161 -1.24 -0.40 14.09
CA SER A 161 -0.81 -0.44 15.49
C SER A 161 0.01 -1.70 15.79
N LEU A 162 0.95 -1.56 16.70
CA LEU A 162 1.72 -2.68 17.25
C LEU A 162 1.85 -2.50 18.76
N ASN A 163 1.52 -3.53 19.54
CA ASN A 163 1.53 -3.47 21.01
C ASN A 163 0.69 -2.33 21.61
N GLY A 164 -0.39 -1.94 20.94
CA GLY A 164 -1.30 -0.87 21.38
C GLY A 164 -0.85 0.55 21.02
N GLU A 165 0.24 0.73 20.28
CA GLU A 165 0.73 2.03 19.81
C GLU A 165 0.55 2.18 18.30
N LYS A 166 0.12 3.35 17.84
CA LYS A 166 -0.08 3.70 16.43
C LYS A 166 1.23 4.17 15.81
N TYR A 167 1.66 3.54 14.71
CA TYR A 167 2.92 3.84 14.02
C TYR A 167 2.77 4.42 12.62
N ALA A 168 1.58 4.33 12.02
CA ALA A 168 1.35 4.87 10.70
C ALA A 168 -0.06 5.39 10.52
N VAL A 169 -0.23 6.42 9.69
CA VAL A 169 -1.54 6.87 9.19
C VAL A 169 -1.88 6.03 7.96
N PRO A 170 -2.96 5.21 7.97
CA PRO A 170 -3.40 4.49 6.80
C PRO A 170 -4.02 5.47 5.79
N ALA A 171 -3.67 5.33 4.51
CA ALA A 171 -4.29 6.14 3.47
C ALA A 171 -5.79 5.83 3.35
N ASN A 172 -6.60 6.88 3.14
CA ASN A 172 -8.01 6.76 2.83
C ASN A 172 -8.20 6.62 1.31
N LYS A 173 -8.40 5.38 0.88
CA LYS A 173 -8.46 4.98 -0.53
C LYS A 173 -9.34 3.74 -0.70
N GLU A 174 -9.41 3.19 -1.92
CA GLU A 174 -9.99 1.87 -2.08
C GLU A 174 -9.18 0.82 -1.30
N VAL A 175 -9.86 0.11 -0.40
CA VAL A 175 -9.30 -1.00 0.38
C VAL A 175 -10.02 -2.32 0.10
N ALA A 176 -11.18 -2.23 -0.54
CA ALA A 176 -11.87 -3.40 -1.08
C ALA A 176 -11.31 -3.75 -2.46
N VAL A 177 -11.39 -5.00 -2.79
CA VAL A 177 -10.98 -5.53 -4.09
C VAL A 177 -11.96 -6.58 -4.56
N SER A 178 -12.07 -6.69 -5.85
CA SER A 178 -12.54 -7.88 -6.55
C SER A 178 -11.58 -8.13 -7.71
N TRP A 179 -11.42 -9.36 -8.10
CA TRP A 179 -10.67 -9.69 -9.30
C TRP A 179 -11.59 -9.70 -10.51
N GLY A 180 -11.07 -9.26 -11.65
CA GLY A 180 -11.82 -9.22 -12.88
C GLY A 180 -10.95 -9.33 -14.12
N PHE A 181 -11.60 -9.20 -15.25
CA PHE A 181 -10.96 -9.21 -16.56
C PHE A 181 -11.39 -7.96 -17.34
N SER A 182 -10.41 -7.15 -17.74
CA SER A 182 -10.60 -5.95 -18.55
C SER A 182 -10.17 -6.21 -19.97
N CYS A 183 -11.01 -5.84 -20.97
CA CYS A 183 -10.73 -6.11 -22.37
C CYS A 183 -11.27 -5.03 -23.33
N VAL A 184 -10.74 -5.03 -24.56
CA VAL A 184 -11.12 -4.10 -25.60
C VAL A 184 -12.54 -4.39 -26.07
N LYS A 185 -13.47 -3.46 -25.85
CA LYS A 185 -14.89 -3.59 -26.16
C LYS A 185 -15.16 -3.86 -27.64
N GLU A 186 -14.52 -3.10 -28.55
CA GLU A 186 -14.69 -3.28 -30.00
C GLU A 186 -14.41 -4.70 -30.46
N MET A 187 -13.35 -5.32 -29.90
CA MET A 187 -12.97 -6.69 -30.24
C MET A 187 -13.94 -7.71 -29.65
N ALA A 188 -14.41 -7.48 -28.40
CA ALA A 188 -15.44 -8.33 -27.79
C ALA A 188 -16.73 -8.33 -28.59
N ASP A 189 -17.24 -7.14 -28.92
CA ASP A 189 -18.46 -6.96 -29.72
C ASP A 189 -18.35 -7.63 -31.10
N ALA A 190 -17.20 -7.53 -31.75
CA ALA A 190 -16.97 -8.10 -33.07
C ALA A 190 -17.10 -9.64 -33.10
N THR A 191 -16.80 -10.33 -31.99
CA THR A 191 -16.93 -11.79 -31.90
C THR A 191 -18.37 -12.30 -31.99
N GLY A 192 -19.35 -11.47 -31.59
CA GLY A 192 -20.75 -11.86 -31.48
C GLY A 192 -21.04 -12.83 -30.33
N VAL A 193 -20.09 -13.11 -29.47
CA VAL A 193 -20.29 -13.91 -28.23
C VAL A 193 -21.13 -13.10 -27.26
N ASP A 194 -22.14 -13.73 -26.66
CA ASP A 194 -22.89 -13.12 -25.56
C ASP A 194 -22.07 -13.19 -24.27
N TYR A 195 -21.52 -12.04 -23.87
CA TYR A 195 -20.70 -11.91 -22.66
C TYR A 195 -21.46 -11.32 -21.46
N SER A 196 -22.79 -11.20 -21.54
CA SER A 196 -23.60 -10.57 -20.48
C SER A 196 -23.59 -11.33 -19.14
N ASN A 197 -23.21 -12.60 -19.15
CA ASN A 197 -23.24 -13.49 -17.99
C ASN A 197 -21.85 -13.98 -17.54
N ILE A 198 -20.77 -13.35 -17.99
CA ILE A 198 -19.42 -13.69 -17.55
C ILE A 198 -19.24 -13.31 -16.07
N LYS A 199 -18.97 -14.32 -15.22
CA LYS A 199 -18.76 -14.19 -13.77
C LYS A 199 -17.63 -15.06 -13.24
N THR A 200 -17.07 -15.95 -14.06
CA THR A 200 -15.98 -16.84 -13.72
C THR A 200 -14.94 -16.84 -14.83
N GLU A 201 -13.76 -17.36 -14.54
CA GLU A 201 -12.73 -17.54 -15.59
C GLU A 201 -13.18 -18.50 -16.69
N GLU A 202 -13.96 -19.52 -16.34
CA GLU A 202 -14.50 -20.49 -17.29
C GLU A 202 -15.48 -19.80 -18.26
N ASP A 203 -16.26 -18.85 -17.81
CA ASP A 203 -17.19 -18.09 -18.66
C ASP A 203 -16.46 -17.21 -19.67
N LEU A 204 -15.19 -16.82 -19.40
CA LEU A 204 -14.35 -16.06 -20.34
C LEU A 204 -13.90 -16.89 -21.56
N VAL A 205 -13.73 -18.21 -21.40
CA VAL A 205 -13.08 -19.06 -22.41
C VAL A 205 -13.71 -18.93 -23.80
N PRO A 206 -15.05 -18.97 -23.97
CA PRO A 206 -15.66 -18.81 -25.29
C PRO A 206 -15.31 -17.48 -25.97
N LEU A 207 -15.24 -16.38 -25.19
CA LEU A 207 -14.88 -15.05 -25.68
C LEU A 207 -13.41 -15.03 -26.10
N LEU A 208 -12.50 -15.55 -25.26
CA LEU A 208 -11.07 -15.61 -25.55
C LEU A 208 -10.76 -16.43 -26.79
N GLU A 209 -11.40 -17.60 -26.94
CA GLU A 209 -11.24 -18.47 -28.12
C GLU A 209 -11.77 -17.80 -29.41
N ALA A 210 -12.93 -17.13 -29.33
CA ALA A 210 -13.49 -16.40 -30.48
C ALA A 210 -12.59 -15.21 -30.89
N VAL A 211 -12.02 -14.48 -29.92
CA VAL A 211 -11.04 -13.42 -30.21
C VAL A 211 -9.80 -14.00 -30.90
N LYS A 212 -9.27 -15.13 -30.41
CA LYS A 212 -8.11 -15.77 -31.01
C LYS A 212 -8.36 -16.25 -32.45
N GLU A 213 -9.54 -16.78 -32.72
CA GLU A 213 -9.94 -17.19 -34.08
C GLU A 213 -10.07 -15.98 -35.02
N MET A 214 -10.69 -14.88 -34.54
CA MET A 214 -10.94 -13.69 -35.37
C MET A 214 -9.69 -12.82 -35.55
N TYR A 215 -8.84 -12.77 -34.53
CA TYR A 215 -7.61 -11.96 -34.50
C TYR A 215 -6.38 -12.82 -34.17
N PRO A 216 -5.87 -13.64 -35.12
CA PRO A 216 -4.81 -14.63 -34.84
C PRO A 216 -3.51 -14.03 -34.31
N ASP A 217 -3.21 -12.76 -34.65
CA ASP A 217 -2.01 -12.04 -34.24
C ASP A 217 -2.17 -11.32 -32.87
N VAL A 218 -3.36 -11.36 -32.28
CA VAL A 218 -3.65 -10.79 -30.96
C VAL A 218 -3.61 -11.87 -29.90
N TRP A 219 -3.03 -11.54 -28.75
CA TRP A 219 -3.08 -12.38 -27.57
C TRP A 219 -4.35 -12.09 -26.78
N PRO A 220 -5.26 -13.06 -26.58
CA PRO A 220 -6.50 -12.86 -25.82
C PRO A 220 -6.26 -12.41 -24.38
N VAL A 221 -5.22 -12.93 -23.74
CA VAL A 221 -4.83 -12.54 -22.37
C VAL A 221 -3.37 -12.10 -22.40
N VAL A 222 -3.11 -10.87 -21.96
CA VAL A 222 -1.76 -10.35 -21.73
C VAL A 222 -1.58 -10.02 -20.25
N SER A 223 -0.35 -10.08 -19.77
CA SER A 223 0.01 -9.74 -18.39
C SER A 223 1.02 -8.61 -18.35
N GLY A 224 1.11 -7.92 -17.23
CA GLY A 224 2.08 -6.87 -16.99
C GLY A 224 3.26 -7.35 -16.15
N GLY A 225 4.49 -7.01 -16.58
CA GLY A 225 5.67 -7.17 -15.75
C GLY A 225 6.08 -8.62 -15.43
N GLY A 226 5.75 -9.59 -16.28
CA GLY A 226 6.16 -10.99 -16.11
C GLY A 226 5.30 -11.81 -15.13
N ALA A 227 4.36 -11.19 -14.44
CA ALA A 227 3.50 -11.90 -13.49
C ALA A 227 2.22 -12.41 -14.17
N MET A 228 1.93 -13.70 -14.03
CA MET A 228 0.60 -14.23 -14.31
C MET A 228 -0.32 -13.90 -13.14
N THR A 229 -1.35 -13.09 -13.39
CA THR A 229 -2.33 -12.78 -12.35
C THR A 229 -3.11 -14.03 -11.97
N VAL A 230 -3.11 -14.33 -10.68
CA VAL A 230 -3.89 -15.40 -10.08
C VAL A 230 -5.09 -14.77 -9.40
N LEU A 231 -6.28 -15.29 -9.70
CA LEU A 231 -7.52 -14.82 -9.08
C LEU A 231 -7.85 -15.72 -7.90
N ASP A 232 -7.79 -15.15 -6.72
CA ASP A 232 -8.15 -15.85 -5.48
C ASP A 232 -8.83 -14.89 -4.49
N THR A 233 -9.39 -15.44 -3.44
CA THR A 233 -9.95 -14.72 -2.30
C THR A 233 -9.13 -14.98 -1.03
N SER A 234 -7.87 -15.37 -1.18
CA SER A 234 -6.99 -15.64 -0.05
C SER A 234 -6.59 -14.36 0.70
N ASP A 235 -6.31 -14.52 1.99
CA ASP A 235 -5.64 -13.47 2.78
C ASP A 235 -4.24 -13.97 3.14
N ASP A 236 -3.21 -13.31 2.63
CA ASP A 236 -1.81 -13.66 2.84
C ASP A 236 -1.27 -13.30 4.24
N LEU A 237 -2.12 -12.73 5.09
CA LEU A 237 -1.84 -12.45 6.50
C LEU A 237 -0.55 -11.64 6.72
N GLY A 238 -0.33 -10.63 5.89
CA GLY A 238 0.85 -9.75 6.01
C GLY A 238 2.05 -10.21 5.20
N GLY A 239 1.85 -11.09 4.20
CA GLY A 239 2.89 -11.55 3.27
C GLY A 239 3.59 -12.83 3.71
N ASP A 240 4.74 -13.12 3.11
CA ASP A 240 5.50 -14.36 3.22
C ASP A 240 4.71 -15.59 2.72
N ILE A 241 4.80 -16.74 3.40
CA ILE A 241 3.96 -17.90 3.16
C ILE A 241 2.99 -18.10 4.32
N GLY A 242 1.90 -18.78 4.08
CA GLY A 242 0.82 -18.98 5.06
C GLY A 242 -0.29 -17.96 4.87
N SER A 243 -1.44 -18.43 4.41
CA SER A 243 -2.62 -17.62 4.06
C SER A 243 -3.88 -18.30 4.59
N LEU A 244 -4.93 -17.52 4.80
CA LEU A 244 -6.29 -18.07 4.79
C LEU A 244 -6.66 -18.39 3.35
N LEU A 245 -7.24 -19.55 3.09
CA LEU A 245 -7.58 -19.99 1.75
C LEU A 245 -8.65 -19.11 1.13
N ASP A 246 -9.71 -18.84 1.89
CA ASP A 246 -10.83 -18.02 1.49
C ASP A 246 -11.20 -17.05 2.62
N CYS A 247 -10.79 -15.80 2.49
CA CYS A 247 -11.07 -14.76 3.48
C CYS A 247 -12.55 -14.36 3.53
N THR A 248 -13.37 -14.82 2.58
CA THR A 248 -14.82 -14.60 2.60
C THR A 248 -15.57 -15.61 3.47
N ASN A 249 -14.85 -16.64 3.97
CA ASN A 249 -15.39 -17.61 4.92
C ASN A 249 -14.95 -17.22 6.36
N PRO A 250 -15.83 -16.62 7.18
CA PRO A 250 -15.45 -16.15 8.52
C PRO A 250 -15.20 -17.27 9.53
N ASP A 251 -15.64 -18.50 9.21
CA ASP A 251 -15.55 -19.65 10.11
C ASP A 251 -14.22 -20.43 9.96
N ASP A 252 -13.44 -20.16 8.92
CA ASP A 252 -12.16 -20.84 8.68
C ASP A 252 -10.97 -19.87 8.83
N THR A 253 -10.28 -19.99 9.94
CA THR A 253 -9.06 -19.24 10.25
C THR A 253 -7.81 -20.11 10.21
N THR A 254 -7.86 -21.22 9.47
CA THR A 254 -6.73 -22.15 9.30
C THR A 254 -5.69 -21.55 8.35
N VAL A 255 -4.47 -21.39 8.83
CA VAL A 255 -3.34 -20.92 8.02
C VAL A 255 -2.76 -22.08 7.23
N ILE A 256 -2.75 -21.97 5.92
CA ILE A 256 -2.27 -23.01 5.01
C ILE A 256 -1.13 -22.53 4.10
N ASN A 257 -0.44 -23.48 3.48
CA ASN A 257 0.36 -23.19 2.30
C ASN A 257 -0.57 -23.08 1.09
N TRP A 258 -0.89 -21.85 0.68
CA TRP A 258 -1.78 -21.60 -0.46
C TRP A 258 -1.32 -22.27 -1.75
N TYR A 259 0.01 -22.38 -2.00
CA TYR A 259 0.56 -23.07 -3.17
C TYR A 259 0.27 -24.59 -3.18
N ALA A 260 -0.07 -25.17 -2.01
CA ALA A 260 -0.42 -26.57 -1.87
C ALA A 260 -1.93 -26.81 -1.96
N SER A 261 -2.75 -25.78 -2.14
CA SER A 261 -4.19 -25.90 -2.25
C SER A 261 -4.63 -26.49 -3.61
N ASP A 262 -5.80 -27.06 -3.62
CA ASP A 262 -6.42 -27.53 -4.89
C ASP A 262 -6.76 -26.33 -5.78
N GLU A 263 -7.14 -25.18 -5.21
CA GLU A 263 -7.44 -23.94 -5.93
C GLU A 263 -6.22 -23.42 -6.70
N TYR A 264 -5.05 -23.35 -6.07
CA TYR A 264 -3.83 -22.94 -6.77
C TYR A 264 -3.49 -23.89 -7.91
N LYS A 265 -3.60 -25.19 -7.66
CA LYS A 265 -3.35 -26.21 -8.67
C LYS A 265 -4.27 -26.06 -9.88
N GLU A 266 -5.58 -25.89 -9.66
CA GLU A 266 -6.55 -25.68 -10.74
C GLU A 266 -6.23 -24.43 -11.56
N ILE A 267 -5.82 -23.33 -10.90
CA ILE A 267 -5.45 -22.09 -11.58
C ILE A 267 -4.22 -22.29 -12.46
N VAL A 268 -3.15 -22.92 -11.96
CA VAL A 268 -1.92 -23.11 -12.75
C VAL A 268 -2.13 -24.10 -13.90
N GLU A 269 -2.93 -25.15 -13.70
CA GLU A 269 -3.31 -26.10 -14.77
C GLU A 269 -4.12 -25.38 -15.86
N ARG A 270 -5.09 -24.52 -15.49
CA ARG A 270 -5.87 -23.72 -16.44
C ARG A 270 -4.99 -22.74 -17.21
N ARG A 271 -4.08 -22.03 -16.57
CA ARG A 271 -3.14 -21.11 -17.24
C ARG A 271 -2.24 -21.86 -18.24
N TYR A 272 -1.76 -23.03 -17.87
CA TYR A 272 -0.96 -23.87 -18.75
C TYR A 272 -1.74 -24.31 -19.99
N GLU A 273 -3.00 -24.74 -19.82
CA GLU A 273 -3.87 -25.09 -20.94
C GLU A 273 -4.14 -23.86 -21.84
N TRP A 274 -4.28 -22.65 -21.28
CA TRP A 274 -4.46 -21.44 -22.06
C TRP A 274 -3.20 -21.06 -22.86
N VAL A 275 -2.02 -21.28 -22.31
CA VAL A 275 -0.76 -21.13 -23.07
C VAL A 275 -0.72 -22.12 -24.23
N LYS A 276 -1.08 -23.40 -24.02
CA LYS A 276 -1.12 -24.42 -25.08
C LYS A 276 -2.13 -24.11 -26.18
N LYS A 277 -3.25 -23.49 -25.83
CA LYS A 277 -4.27 -23.02 -26.78
C LYS A 277 -3.88 -21.72 -27.49
N GLY A 278 -2.79 -21.08 -27.12
CA GLY A 278 -2.36 -19.79 -27.66
C GLY A 278 -3.23 -18.60 -27.20
N LEU A 279 -3.91 -18.74 -26.08
CA LEU A 279 -4.68 -17.64 -25.46
C LEU A 279 -3.78 -16.71 -24.65
N ILE A 280 -2.67 -17.21 -24.14
CA ILE A 280 -1.64 -16.48 -23.38
C ILE A 280 -0.32 -16.61 -24.14
N PRO A 281 0.52 -15.55 -24.23
CA PRO A 281 1.86 -15.63 -24.80
C PRO A 281 2.71 -16.67 -24.06
N PRO A 282 3.49 -17.52 -24.77
CA PRO A 282 4.32 -18.54 -24.11
C PRO A 282 5.48 -17.96 -23.28
N ASP A 283 5.82 -16.68 -23.51
CA ASP A 283 6.84 -15.92 -22.80
C ASP A 283 6.27 -14.91 -21.79
N ALA A 284 4.98 -15.02 -21.46
CA ALA A 284 4.30 -14.10 -20.55
C ALA A 284 4.99 -13.97 -19.19
N SER A 285 5.55 -15.08 -18.67
CA SER A 285 6.26 -15.11 -17.38
C SER A 285 7.59 -14.34 -17.37
N SER A 286 8.19 -14.13 -18.55
CA SER A 286 9.47 -13.42 -18.70
C SER A 286 9.35 -12.06 -19.37
N SER A 287 8.14 -11.68 -19.80
CA SER A 287 7.89 -10.38 -20.44
C SER A 287 7.94 -9.24 -19.43
N SER A 288 8.65 -8.17 -19.78
CA SER A 288 8.64 -6.90 -19.03
C SER A 288 7.63 -5.88 -19.56
N ASP A 289 6.96 -6.20 -20.69
CA ASP A 289 5.97 -5.31 -21.32
C ASP A 289 4.74 -5.19 -20.42
N GLN A 290 4.31 -3.95 -20.17
CA GLN A 290 3.06 -3.71 -19.44
C GLN A 290 1.85 -4.11 -20.30
N ALA A 291 0.82 -4.70 -19.68
CA ALA A 291 -0.39 -5.14 -20.39
C ALA A 291 -1.08 -3.98 -21.13
N ALA A 292 -1.20 -2.81 -20.49
CA ALA A 292 -1.78 -1.62 -21.12
C ALA A 292 -1.02 -1.22 -22.41
N THR A 293 0.32 -1.30 -22.42
CA THR A 293 1.15 -1.02 -23.61
C THR A 293 0.89 -2.03 -24.71
N GLN A 294 0.74 -3.31 -24.39
CA GLN A 294 0.44 -4.35 -25.36
C GLN A 294 -0.96 -4.16 -25.99
N ILE A 295 -1.96 -3.81 -25.15
CA ILE A 295 -3.34 -3.53 -25.59
C ILE A 295 -3.38 -2.26 -26.45
N ALA A 296 -2.75 -1.17 -26.03
CA ALA A 296 -2.65 0.07 -26.78
C ALA A 296 -2.03 -0.15 -28.18
N ALA A 297 -1.00 -1.01 -28.25
CA ALA A 297 -0.34 -1.39 -29.50
C ALA A 297 -1.15 -2.37 -30.37
N GLY A 298 -2.34 -2.80 -29.93
CA GLY A 298 -3.19 -3.76 -30.67
C GLY A 298 -2.65 -5.20 -30.66
N ARG A 299 -1.74 -5.54 -29.73
CA ARG A 299 -1.16 -6.87 -29.59
C ARG A 299 -1.87 -7.72 -28.53
N GLY A 300 -2.60 -7.09 -27.60
CA GLY A 300 -3.36 -7.71 -26.53
C GLY A 300 -4.85 -7.37 -26.64
N PHE A 301 -5.71 -8.31 -26.26
CA PHE A 301 -7.14 -8.10 -26.15
C PHE A 301 -7.55 -7.67 -24.74
N GLY A 302 -7.04 -8.36 -23.70
CA GLY A 302 -7.41 -8.06 -22.32
C GLY A 302 -6.42 -8.57 -21.31
N GLN A 303 -6.67 -8.19 -20.05
CA GLN A 303 -5.84 -8.52 -18.90
C GLN A 303 -6.69 -8.79 -17.66
N PHE A 304 -6.20 -9.63 -16.76
CA PHE A 304 -6.74 -9.71 -15.41
C PHE A 304 -6.33 -8.48 -14.60
N CYS A 305 -7.22 -8.00 -13.76
CA CYS A 305 -6.99 -6.81 -12.95
C CYS A 305 -7.78 -6.86 -11.64
N ASN A 306 -7.35 -6.05 -10.67
CA ASN A 306 -8.22 -5.66 -9.57
C ASN A 306 -9.32 -4.78 -10.13
N THR A 307 -10.58 -5.05 -9.72
CA THR A 307 -11.70 -4.20 -10.08
C THR A 307 -12.08 -3.28 -8.93
N LYS A 308 -12.48 -2.07 -9.30
CA LYS A 308 -12.96 -1.00 -8.41
C LYS A 308 -13.84 -0.06 -9.23
N PRO A 309 -14.60 0.85 -8.62
CA PRO A 309 -15.29 1.90 -9.36
C PRO A 309 -14.33 2.69 -10.26
N GLY A 310 -14.72 2.96 -11.51
CA GLY A 310 -13.94 3.73 -12.50
C GLY A 310 -12.80 2.99 -13.18
N ILE A 311 -12.56 1.71 -12.90
CA ILE A 311 -11.43 0.96 -13.47
C ILE A 311 -11.48 0.87 -15.00
N GLU A 312 -12.65 0.83 -15.61
CA GLU A 312 -12.84 0.84 -17.06
C GLU A 312 -12.33 2.15 -17.69
N VAL A 313 -12.57 3.29 -17.05
CA VAL A 313 -12.11 4.60 -17.49
C VAL A 313 -10.60 4.75 -17.28
N GLU A 314 -10.07 4.27 -16.16
CA GLU A 314 -8.63 4.20 -15.89
C GLU A 314 -7.91 3.39 -16.99
N HIS A 315 -8.45 2.22 -17.33
CA HIS A 315 -7.89 1.39 -18.40
C HIS A 315 -8.08 2.00 -19.79
N GLN A 316 -9.18 2.70 -20.04
CA GLN A 316 -9.38 3.45 -21.30
C GLN A 316 -8.33 4.55 -21.46
N ARG A 317 -8.02 5.30 -20.40
CA ARG A 317 -6.96 6.33 -20.44
C ARG A 317 -5.58 5.73 -20.73
N SER A 318 -5.25 4.59 -20.10
CA SER A 318 -3.94 3.96 -20.28
C SER A 318 -3.78 3.21 -21.60
N THR A 319 -4.86 2.68 -22.17
CA THR A 319 -4.84 1.88 -23.42
C THR A 319 -5.27 2.67 -24.66
N THR A 320 -5.92 3.82 -24.48
CA THR A 320 -6.59 4.60 -25.56
C THR A 320 -7.67 3.82 -26.29
N LYS A 321 -8.25 2.79 -25.66
CA LYS A 321 -9.31 1.92 -26.20
C LYS A 321 -10.52 1.96 -25.28
N GLU A 322 -11.74 1.84 -25.84
CA GLU A 322 -12.93 1.61 -25.03
C GLU A 322 -12.83 0.21 -24.37
N MET A 323 -12.94 0.18 -23.06
CA MET A 323 -12.71 -1.04 -22.27
C MET A 323 -14.03 -1.57 -21.67
N LEU A 324 -14.11 -2.88 -21.54
CA LEU A 324 -15.10 -3.60 -20.74
C LEU A 324 -14.42 -4.23 -19.56
N VAL A 325 -15.10 -4.31 -18.42
CA VAL A 325 -14.60 -5.00 -17.22
C VAL A 325 -15.63 -6.02 -16.73
N PHE A 326 -15.19 -7.24 -16.54
CA PHE A 326 -15.97 -8.34 -15.96
C PHE A 326 -15.47 -8.60 -14.54
N THR A 327 -16.35 -8.49 -13.56
CA THR A 327 -16.04 -8.83 -12.16
C THR A 327 -16.19 -10.35 -11.98
N LEU A 328 -15.16 -11.03 -11.51
CA LEU A 328 -15.06 -12.49 -11.45
C LEU A 328 -15.03 -13.06 -10.03
N THR A 329 -14.80 -12.22 -9.00
CA THR A 329 -14.85 -12.63 -7.59
C THR A 329 -15.79 -11.75 -6.79
N PRO A 330 -16.21 -12.13 -5.58
CA PRO A 330 -16.88 -11.20 -4.67
C PRO A 330 -16.00 -9.99 -4.35
N VAL A 331 -16.61 -8.93 -3.82
CA VAL A 331 -15.88 -7.78 -3.25
C VAL A 331 -15.45 -8.16 -1.83
N TYR A 332 -14.16 -8.07 -1.55
CA TYR A 332 -13.60 -8.44 -0.25
C TYR A 332 -12.43 -7.51 0.14
N THR A 333 -12.04 -7.56 1.40
CA THR A 333 -10.85 -6.87 1.90
C THR A 333 -10.05 -7.79 2.83
N THR A 334 -8.73 -7.69 2.77
CA THR A 334 -7.80 -8.54 3.51
C THR A 334 -6.90 -7.72 4.41
N THR A 335 -6.13 -8.40 5.26
CA THR A 335 -5.15 -7.77 6.17
C THR A 335 -4.14 -6.89 5.45
N THR A 336 -3.86 -7.19 4.17
CA THR A 336 -2.85 -6.49 3.36
C THR A 336 -3.41 -5.40 2.44
N ARG A 337 -4.74 -5.23 2.40
CA ARG A 337 -5.35 -4.18 1.55
C ARG A 337 -5.26 -2.77 2.12
N VAL A 338 -5.02 -2.63 3.42
CA VAL A 338 -4.56 -1.37 4.01
C VAL A 338 -3.05 -1.33 3.84
N ASP A 339 -2.60 -1.10 2.62
CA ASP A 339 -1.22 -1.29 2.16
C ASP A 339 -0.40 -0.01 2.09
N ILE A 340 -1.06 1.14 1.90
CA ILE A 340 -0.41 2.45 1.80
C ILE A 340 -0.42 3.11 3.17
N LEU A 341 0.77 3.29 3.71
CA LEU A 341 0.99 3.78 5.07
C LEU A 341 1.91 4.99 5.08
N TRP A 342 1.56 5.97 5.90
CA TRP A 342 2.33 7.19 6.10
C TRP A 342 2.98 7.18 7.47
N TYR A 343 4.30 7.21 7.50
CA TYR A 343 5.12 7.04 8.70
C TYR A 343 5.82 8.33 9.09
N ILE A 344 6.11 8.44 10.39
CA ILE A 344 7.03 9.45 10.90
C ILE A 344 8.41 8.80 11.08
N ALA A 345 9.41 9.34 10.40
CA ALA A 345 10.77 8.81 10.45
C ALA A 345 11.42 9.10 11.80
N HIS A 346 12.27 8.19 12.27
CA HIS A 346 13.00 8.32 13.54
C HIS A 346 13.95 9.52 13.60
N ASN A 347 14.40 10.00 12.44
CA ASN A 347 15.28 11.15 12.29
C ASN A 347 14.55 12.49 12.10
N SER A 348 13.21 12.51 12.24
CA SER A 348 12.44 13.75 12.39
C SER A 348 12.80 14.45 13.70
N THR A 349 13.08 15.75 13.61
CA THR A 349 13.39 16.56 14.80
C THR A 349 12.19 17.25 15.41
N GLN A 350 11.03 17.21 14.72
CA GLN A 350 9.75 17.79 15.15
C GLN A 350 8.59 16.85 14.74
N PRO A 351 8.46 15.67 15.37
CA PRO A 351 7.45 14.67 14.98
C PRO A 351 6.01 15.23 15.01
N GLY A 352 5.67 16.03 16.00
CA GLY A 352 4.35 16.67 16.09
C GLY A 352 4.04 17.51 14.84
N ARG A 353 5.00 18.32 14.36
CA ARG A 353 4.82 19.13 13.14
C ARG A 353 4.66 18.26 11.88
N ALA A 354 5.34 17.11 11.82
CA ALA A 354 5.18 16.14 10.75
C ALA A 354 3.77 15.52 10.76
N ILE A 355 3.26 15.16 11.93
CA ILE A 355 1.88 14.65 12.10
C ILE A 355 0.84 15.72 11.75
N GLN A 356 1.09 16.99 12.11
CA GLN A 356 0.21 18.11 11.77
C GLN A 356 0.08 18.29 10.25
N VAL A 357 1.17 18.11 9.49
CA VAL A 357 1.13 18.12 8.01
C VAL A 357 0.33 16.93 7.48
N LEU A 358 0.48 15.73 8.06
CA LEU A 358 -0.35 14.56 7.68
C LEU A 358 -1.82 14.80 7.99
N ASN A 359 -2.14 15.42 9.14
CA ASN A 359 -3.50 15.79 9.51
C ASN A 359 -4.12 16.73 8.47
N GLU A 360 -3.40 17.78 8.06
CA GLU A 360 -3.87 18.70 7.02
C GLU A 360 -4.02 18.03 5.65
N LEU A 361 -3.08 17.18 5.24
CA LEU A 361 -3.19 16.42 3.99
C LEU A 361 -4.40 15.45 3.98
N TYR A 362 -4.86 15.06 5.16
CA TYR A 362 -6.01 14.17 5.31
C TYR A 362 -7.36 14.88 5.23
N ILE A 363 -7.43 16.15 5.68
CA ILE A 363 -8.72 16.86 5.83
C ILE A 363 -8.87 18.08 4.93
N ASN A 364 -7.78 18.64 4.39
CA ASN A 364 -7.81 19.90 3.63
C ASN A 364 -7.77 19.63 2.14
N PRO A 365 -8.92 19.77 1.41
CA PRO A 365 -8.97 19.49 -0.02
C PRO A 365 -8.05 20.40 -0.86
N GLU A 366 -7.84 21.66 -0.48
CA GLU A 366 -6.97 22.58 -1.22
C GLU A 366 -5.52 22.09 -1.16
N LEU A 367 -5.00 21.79 0.04
CA LEU A 367 -3.66 21.29 0.23
C LEU A 367 -3.47 19.92 -0.45
N ALA A 368 -4.44 19.02 -0.27
CA ALA A 368 -4.41 17.70 -0.88
C ALA A 368 -4.34 17.77 -2.41
N ASN A 369 -5.20 18.59 -3.04
CA ASN A 369 -5.22 18.73 -4.50
C ASN A 369 -3.94 19.35 -5.09
N ILE A 370 -3.33 20.34 -4.41
CA ILE A 370 -2.01 20.86 -4.77
C ILE A 370 -0.98 19.73 -4.74
N CYS A 371 -0.94 18.93 -3.70
CA CYS A 371 0.03 17.86 -3.55
C CYS A 371 -0.22 16.67 -4.49
N ILE A 372 -1.49 16.33 -4.75
CA ILE A 372 -1.90 15.22 -5.62
C ILE A 372 -1.79 15.58 -7.09
N ASN A 373 -2.40 16.71 -7.50
CA ASN A 373 -2.61 17.06 -8.90
C ASN A 373 -1.63 18.12 -9.42
N GLY A 374 -0.92 18.81 -8.53
CA GLY A 374 0.04 19.86 -8.87
C GLY A 374 -0.60 21.25 -8.97
N ILE A 375 -0.18 22.03 -9.96
CA ILE A 375 -0.53 23.44 -10.12
C ILE A 375 -1.59 23.60 -11.21
N GLU A 376 -2.70 24.25 -10.88
CA GLU A 376 -3.77 24.61 -11.82
C GLU A 376 -3.23 25.51 -12.95
N GLY A 377 -3.72 25.28 -14.17
CA GLY A 377 -3.27 25.94 -15.38
C GLY A 377 -1.95 25.42 -15.94
N LYS A 378 -1.27 24.53 -15.22
CA LYS A 378 0.00 23.92 -15.65
C LYS A 378 -0.08 22.38 -15.73
N HIS A 379 -0.55 21.74 -14.68
CA HIS A 379 -0.63 20.27 -14.60
C HIS A 379 -2.07 19.78 -14.79
N TYR A 380 -3.04 20.60 -14.43
CA TYR A 380 -4.46 20.38 -14.66
C TYR A 380 -5.20 21.71 -14.87
N GLU A 381 -6.40 21.64 -15.41
CA GLU A 381 -7.38 22.72 -15.45
C GLU A 381 -8.67 22.26 -14.78
N LEU A 382 -9.27 23.11 -13.96
CA LEU A 382 -10.58 22.87 -13.34
C LEU A 382 -11.65 23.19 -14.39
N ILE A 383 -12.28 22.16 -14.96
CA ILE A 383 -13.27 22.30 -16.04
C ILE A 383 -14.71 22.36 -15.53
N ASP A 384 -14.96 21.88 -14.31
CA ASP A 384 -16.21 22.03 -13.58
C ASP A 384 -15.90 22.25 -12.09
N GLU A 385 -16.02 23.53 -11.66
CA GLU A 385 -15.71 23.93 -10.28
C GLU A 385 -16.74 23.39 -9.28
N GLU A 386 -18.01 23.23 -9.67
CA GLU A 386 -19.08 22.77 -8.77
C GLU A 386 -18.90 21.29 -8.45
N GLN A 387 -18.46 20.48 -9.40
CA GLN A 387 -18.23 19.04 -9.24
C GLN A 387 -16.78 18.68 -8.95
N GLY A 388 -15.85 19.66 -8.99
CA GLY A 388 -14.42 19.41 -8.82
C GLY A 388 -13.81 18.55 -9.93
N ILE A 389 -14.27 18.73 -11.19
CA ILE A 389 -13.77 17.94 -12.32
C ILE A 389 -12.58 18.65 -12.95
N ILE A 390 -11.49 17.91 -13.14
CA ILE A 390 -10.24 18.40 -13.75
C ILE A 390 -9.90 17.66 -15.04
N ALA A 391 -9.18 18.33 -15.91
CA ALA A 391 -8.62 17.75 -17.14
C ALA A 391 -7.18 18.23 -17.34
N TYR A 392 -6.46 17.61 -18.26
CA TYR A 392 -5.17 18.16 -18.69
C TYR A 392 -5.35 19.44 -19.48
N PRO A 393 -4.46 20.45 -19.30
CA PRO A 393 -4.43 21.64 -20.14
C PRO A 393 -4.19 21.31 -21.63
N GLU A 394 -4.55 22.22 -22.51
CA GLU A 394 -4.35 22.02 -23.96
C GLU A 394 -2.89 21.69 -24.30
N GLY A 395 -2.66 20.55 -24.94
CA GLY A 395 -1.33 20.05 -25.34
C GLY A 395 -0.55 19.34 -24.23
N VAL A 396 -1.16 19.12 -23.07
CA VAL A 396 -0.62 18.32 -21.97
C VAL A 396 -1.41 17.01 -21.89
N ASP A 397 -0.74 15.94 -21.54
CA ASP A 397 -1.32 14.63 -21.24
C ASP A 397 -0.52 13.92 -20.14
N GLY A 398 -0.94 12.72 -19.75
CA GLY A 398 -0.28 11.93 -18.71
C GLY A 398 1.19 11.58 -18.99
N THR A 399 1.64 11.69 -20.24
CA THR A 399 3.03 11.41 -20.64
C THR A 399 3.90 12.67 -20.74
N THR A 400 3.28 13.83 -20.94
CA THR A 400 3.96 15.10 -21.15
C THR A 400 3.88 16.03 -19.95
N THR A 401 2.97 15.76 -18.99
CA THR A 401 2.91 16.48 -17.72
C THR A 401 4.24 16.40 -16.98
N GLY A 402 4.60 17.45 -16.30
CA GLY A 402 5.80 17.46 -15.44
C GLY A 402 5.54 16.94 -14.03
N TYR A 403 4.27 16.67 -13.69
CA TYR A 403 3.86 16.21 -12.37
C TYR A 403 2.71 15.19 -12.50
N THR A 404 3.03 13.91 -12.33
CA THR A 404 2.06 12.84 -12.46
C THR A 404 1.16 12.78 -11.22
N SER A 405 -0.15 12.82 -11.42
CA SER A 405 -1.13 12.61 -10.35
C SER A 405 -1.20 11.13 -9.98
N ASN A 406 -1.05 10.83 -8.69
CA ASN A 406 -1.20 9.51 -8.11
C ASN A 406 -2.02 9.61 -6.81
N PRO A 407 -3.35 9.84 -6.87
CA PRO A 407 -4.18 10.11 -5.69
C PRO A 407 -4.07 9.02 -4.62
N TRP A 408 -4.07 7.76 -5.04
CA TRP A 408 -3.98 6.57 -4.18
C TRP A 408 -2.73 6.52 -3.29
N ALA A 409 -1.66 7.23 -3.65
CA ALA A 409 -0.42 7.27 -2.88
C ALA A 409 -0.43 8.30 -1.74
N TRP A 410 -1.38 9.24 -1.75
CA TRP A 410 -1.48 10.31 -0.76
C TRP A 410 -2.35 9.93 0.44
N PRO A 411 -2.30 10.68 1.56
CA PRO A 411 -3.01 10.32 2.79
C PRO A 411 -4.53 10.15 2.61
N ASN A 412 -5.17 10.94 1.74
CA ASN A 412 -6.61 10.86 1.49
C ASN A 412 -6.92 11.20 0.04
N GLU A 413 -7.23 10.19 -0.78
CA GLU A 413 -7.66 10.41 -2.16
C GLU A 413 -9.12 10.83 -2.29
N MET A 414 -9.96 10.50 -1.28
CA MET A 414 -11.41 10.75 -1.31
C MET A 414 -11.80 12.23 -1.29
N ILE A 415 -10.83 13.13 -1.03
CA ILE A 415 -11.02 14.59 -1.07
C ILE A 415 -10.35 15.23 -2.29
N SER A 416 -9.82 14.42 -3.21
CA SER A 416 -9.19 14.93 -4.43
C SER A 416 -10.21 15.24 -5.51
N TYR A 417 -9.81 16.09 -6.45
CA TYR A 417 -10.56 16.33 -7.66
C TYR A 417 -10.72 15.07 -8.51
N VAL A 418 -11.79 15.04 -9.30
CA VAL A 418 -12.13 13.93 -10.18
C VAL A 418 -11.63 14.24 -11.60
N TRP A 419 -10.96 13.29 -12.23
CA TRP A 419 -10.51 13.48 -13.62
C TRP A 419 -11.68 13.34 -14.61
N ASP A 420 -11.67 14.15 -15.67
CA ASP A 420 -12.63 14.09 -16.76
C ASP A 420 -12.75 12.67 -17.33
N GLY A 421 -13.97 12.21 -17.46
CA GLY A 421 -14.31 10.85 -17.87
C GLY A 421 -14.63 9.89 -16.72
N ASP A 422 -14.22 10.18 -15.50
CA ASP A 422 -14.65 9.42 -14.31
C ASP A 422 -16.04 9.89 -13.84
N SER A 423 -16.72 9.05 -13.05
CA SER A 423 -17.99 9.43 -12.42
C SER A 423 -17.76 10.62 -11.47
N PRO A 424 -18.59 11.67 -11.51
CA PRO A 424 -18.53 12.74 -10.50
C PRO A 424 -18.73 12.24 -9.06
N THR A 425 -19.32 11.05 -8.88
CA THR A 425 -19.57 10.39 -7.59
C THR A 425 -18.53 9.30 -7.31
N ILE A 426 -17.35 9.35 -7.95
CA ILE A 426 -16.35 8.26 -7.84
C ILE A 426 -15.94 7.98 -6.38
N TRP A 427 -15.85 9.00 -5.55
CA TRP A 427 -15.43 8.85 -4.15
C TRP A 427 -16.54 8.30 -3.27
N GLU A 428 -17.79 8.69 -3.49
CA GLU A 428 -18.97 8.08 -2.88
C GLU A 428 -19.13 6.62 -3.32
N ASP A 429 -18.93 6.35 -4.61
CA ASP A 429 -19.00 5.00 -5.17
C ASP A 429 -17.86 4.12 -4.58
N THR A 430 -16.66 4.66 -4.41
CA THR A 430 -15.53 3.97 -3.79
C THR A 430 -15.78 3.71 -2.31
N THR A 431 -16.38 4.66 -1.59
CA THR A 431 -16.78 4.46 -0.19
C THR A 431 -17.81 3.33 -0.09
N ALA A 432 -18.87 3.38 -0.91
CA ALA A 432 -19.88 2.32 -0.94
C ALA A 432 -19.30 0.94 -1.35
N TRP A 433 -18.31 0.94 -2.23
CA TRP A 433 -17.54 -0.25 -2.61
C TRP A 433 -16.79 -0.84 -1.43
N ASN A 434 -16.04 0.00 -0.70
CA ASN A 434 -15.33 -0.41 0.51
C ASN A 434 -16.29 -0.98 1.57
N ASP A 435 -17.43 -0.31 1.79
CA ASP A 435 -18.44 -0.73 2.78
C ASP A 435 -19.15 -2.04 2.40
N SER A 436 -19.18 -2.37 1.10
CA SER A 436 -19.80 -3.62 0.60
C SER A 436 -18.89 -4.84 0.75
N ALA A 437 -17.62 -4.64 1.10
CA ALA A 437 -16.62 -5.70 1.11
C ALA A 437 -16.89 -6.74 2.20
N ILE A 438 -16.72 -8.01 1.86
CA ILE A 438 -16.60 -9.07 2.85
C ILE A 438 -15.25 -8.90 3.53
N VAL A 439 -15.25 -8.71 4.84
CA VAL A 439 -14.04 -8.43 5.62
C VAL A 439 -13.41 -9.74 6.08
N SER A 440 -12.11 -9.90 5.84
CA SER A 440 -11.36 -11.05 6.34
C SER A 440 -11.51 -11.21 7.86
N PRO A 441 -11.70 -12.44 8.38
CA PRO A 441 -11.73 -12.70 9.81
C PRO A 441 -10.43 -12.32 10.52
N ALA A 442 -9.33 -12.25 9.78
CA ALA A 442 -8.03 -11.84 10.30
C ALA A 442 -7.79 -10.32 10.26
N MET A 443 -8.78 -9.51 9.87
CA MET A 443 -8.60 -8.05 9.73
C MET A 443 -8.03 -7.43 11.01
N GLY A 444 -6.95 -6.66 10.85
CA GLY A 444 -6.17 -6.07 11.93
C GLY A 444 -5.02 -6.95 12.45
N PHE A 445 -4.93 -8.21 12.04
CA PHE A 445 -3.78 -9.05 12.33
C PHE A 445 -2.49 -8.47 11.74
N THR A 446 -1.42 -8.51 12.51
CA THR A 446 -0.09 -8.05 12.10
C THR A 446 0.92 -9.17 12.29
N TRP A 447 1.53 -9.61 11.18
CA TRP A 447 2.51 -10.68 11.16
C TRP A 447 3.89 -10.21 11.64
N ASP A 448 4.44 -10.80 12.70
CA ASP A 448 5.81 -10.61 13.16
C ASP A 448 6.66 -11.85 12.81
N ASN A 449 7.53 -11.71 11.83
CA ASN A 449 8.39 -12.79 11.34
C ASN A 449 9.75 -12.90 12.03
N ALA A 450 10.00 -12.13 13.09
CA ALA A 450 11.31 -12.07 13.75
C ALA A 450 11.83 -13.44 14.22
N ASN A 451 10.92 -14.34 14.66
CA ASN A 451 11.27 -15.67 15.14
C ASN A 451 11.67 -16.66 14.04
N VAL A 452 11.31 -16.38 12.77
CA VAL A 452 11.45 -17.31 11.62
C VAL A 452 12.11 -16.62 10.41
N LEU A 453 12.93 -15.62 10.66
CA LEU A 453 13.50 -14.75 9.61
C LEU A 453 14.39 -15.50 8.61
N ASN A 454 15.09 -16.56 9.05
CA ASN A 454 15.91 -17.39 8.17
C ASN A 454 15.04 -18.19 7.19
N GLU A 455 13.99 -18.80 7.68
CA GLU A 455 13.01 -19.57 6.91
C GLU A 455 12.27 -18.66 5.93
N VAL A 456 11.85 -17.47 6.38
CA VAL A 456 11.25 -16.44 5.53
C VAL A 456 12.17 -16.08 4.35
N THR A 457 13.45 -15.86 4.61
CA THR A 457 14.43 -15.53 3.56
C THR A 457 14.60 -16.69 2.57
N ALA A 458 14.69 -17.93 3.09
CA ALA A 458 14.84 -19.11 2.26
C ALA A 458 13.59 -19.35 1.38
N VAL A 459 12.39 -19.24 1.97
CA VAL A 459 11.11 -19.42 1.26
C VAL A 459 10.92 -18.33 0.20
N ARG A 460 11.26 -17.08 0.47
CA ARG A 460 11.20 -15.98 -0.53
C ARG A 460 12.06 -16.28 -1.76
N ASN A 461 13.26 -16.83 -1.56
CA ASN A 461 14.12 -17.25 -2.67
C ASN A 461 13.49 -18.36 -3.53
N VAL A 462 12.85 -19.35 -2.90
CA VAL A 462 12.15 -20.42 -3.60
C VAL A 462 10.96 -19.87 -4.37
N ARG A 463 10.12 -19.02 -3.73
CA ARG A 463 8.98 -18.37 -4.37
C ARG A 463 9.41 -17.54 -5.59
N GLY A 464 10.46 -16.73 -5.46
CA GLY A 464 10.99 -15.91 -6.56
C GLY A 464 11.42 -16.72 -7.78
N LYS A 465 11.82 -17.98 -7.57
CA LYS A 465 12.19 -18.88 -8.67
C LYS A 465 10.98 -19.43 -9.44
N TYR A 466 9.87 -19.73 -8.73
CA TYR A 466 8.74 -20.46 -9.31
C TYR A 466 7.48 -19.62 -9.57
N ALA A 467 7.21 -18.62 -8.74
CA ALA A 467 5.94 -17.89 -8.77
C ALA A 467 5.69 -17.15 -10.10
N ASN A 468 6.76 -16.67 -10.76
CA ASN A 468 6.65 -15.99 -12.05
C ASN A 468 6.49 -16.98 -13.23
N GLU A 469 6.73 -18.27 -13.02
CA GLU A 469 6.62 -19.30 -14.04
C GLU A 469 5.24 -19.98 -14.05
N CYS A 470 4.32 -19.54 -13.18
CA CYS A 470 2.97 -20.09 -13.07
C CYS A 470 2.27 -20.16 -14.42
N GLY A 471 1.88 -21.37 -14.81
CA GLY A 471 1.23 -21.65 -16.10
C GLY A 471 2.13 -21.65 -17.33
N SER A 472 3.40 -21.24 -17.24
CA SER A 472 4.34 -21.26 -18.37
C SER A 472 5.03 -22.62 -18.54
N ILE A 473 5.18 -23.37 -17.46
CA ILE A 473 5.75 -24.73 -17.44
C ILE A 473 4.68 -25.75 -17.06
N ASP A 474 4.91 -27.02 -17.38
CA ASP A 474 3.97 -28.08 -17.05
C ASP A 474 3.80 -28.18 -15.52
N PRO A 475 2.61 -27.85 -14.97
CA PRO A 475 2.39 -27.88 -13.54
C PRO A 475 2.47 -29.28 -12.94
N ALA A 476 2.24 -30.34 -13.73
CA ALA A 476 2.39 -31.71 -13.26
C ALA A 476 3.84 -32.08 -12.89
N GLU A 477 4.82 -31.39 -13.48
CA GLU A 477 6.25 -31.57 -13.20
C GLU A 477 6.73 -30.49 -12.20
N ALA A 478 6.32 -29.23 -12.40
CA ALA A 478 6.86 -28.10 -11.65
C ALA A 478 6.29 -27.96 -10.24
N LEU A 479 4.98 -28.17 -10.06
CA LEU A 479 4.33 -27.94 -8.77
C LEU A 479 4.82 -28.88 -7.67
N PRO A 480 4.98 -30.21 -7.87
CA PRO A 480 5.52 -31.08 -6.83
C PRO A 480 6.94 -30.69 -6.40
N ALA A 481 7.81 -30.32 -7.33
CA ALA A 481 9.17 -29.89 -7.02
C ALA A 481 9.19 -28.56 -6.26
N PHE A 482 8.33 -27.63 -6.63
CA PHE A 482 8.17 -26.34 -5.93
C PHE A 482 7.73 -26.55 -4.48
N LEU A 483 6.71 -27.39 -4.24
CA LEU A 483 6.22 -27.69 -2.91
C LEU A 483 7.27 -28.37 -2.03
N GLU A 484 8.07 -29.30 -2.58
CA GLU A 484 9.18 -29.94 -1.88
C GLU A 484 10.28 -28.94 -1.49
N GLU A 485 10.62 -28.01 -2.42
CA GLU A 485 11.59 -26.95 -2.13
C GLU A 485 11.07 -25.97 -1.06
N LEU A 486 9.78 -25.62 -1.07
CA LEU A 486 9.16 -24.78 -0.03
C LEU A 486 9.19 -25.45 1.35
N GLU A 487 8.84 -26.74 1.43
CA GLU A 487 8.90 -27.50 2.69
C GLU A 487 10.33 -27.56 3.21
N THR A 488 11.30 -27.85 2.36
CA THR A 488 12.73 -27.88 2.69
C THR A 488 13.25 -26.53 3.16
N ALA A 489 12.73 -25.43 2.61
CA ALA A 489 13.07 -24.05 2.98
C ALA A 489 12.45 -23.61 4.32
N GLY A 490 11.53 -24.40 4.92
CA GLY A 490 10.94 -24.12 6.20
C GLY A 490 9.53 -23.52 6.14
N ALA A 491 8.80 -23.71 5.05
CA ALA A 491 7.44 -23.19 4.89
C ALA A 491 6.51 -23.58 6.06
N ASN A 492 6.57 -24.83 6.50
CA ASN A 492 5.73 -25.32 7.61
C ASN A 492 6.04 -24.61 8.93
N THR A 493 7.31 -24.28 9.20
CA THR A 493 7.70 -23.53 10.41
C THR A 493 7.10 -22.11 10.41
N ILE A 494 7.08 -21.45 9.25
CA ILE A 494 6.46 -20.11 9.10
C ILE A 494 4.95 -20.21 9.34
N ILE A 495 4.29 -21.20 8.71
CA ILE A 495 2.84 -21.42 8.82
C ILE A 495 2.43 -21.69 10.28
N GLU A 496 3.16 -22.54 10.99
CA GLU A 496 2.91 -22.85 12.40
C GLU A 496 3.05 -21.61 13.29
N GLU A 497 4.11 -20.80 13.09
CA GLU A 497 4.28 -19.55 13.86
C GLU A 497 3.20 -18.51 13.50
N LYS A 498 2.83 -18.40 12.23
CA LYS A 498 1.77 -17.49 11.81
C LYS A 498 0.40 -17.90 12.35
N GLN A 499 0.06 -19.20 12.32
CA GLN A 499 -1.16 -19.72 12.94
C GLN A 499 -1.21 -19.40 14.44
N LYS A 500 -0.12 -19.65 15.16
CA LYS A 500 -0.05 -19.35 16.60
C LYS A 500 -0.31 -17.86 16.87
N GLN A 501 0.33 -16.96 16.10
CA GLN A 501 0.13 -15.51 16.27
C GLN A 501 -1.30 -15.09 15.91
N LEU A 502 -1.89 -15.68 14.86
CA LEU A 502 -3.28 -15.43 14.49
C LEU A 502 -4.24 -15.90 15.59
N ASP A 503 -4.04 -17.08 16.16
CA ASP A 503 -4.86 -17.61 17.25
C ASP A 503 -4.79 -16.70 18.49
N GLU A 504 -3.59 -16.22 18.86
CA GLU A 504 -3.38 -15.27 19.95
C GLU A 504 -4.10 -13.94 19.68
N TYR A 505 -4.04 -13.44 18.44
CA TYR A 505 -4.73 -12.21 18.02
C TYR A 505 -6.25 -12.36 18.09
N LEU A 506 -6.80 -13.44 17.54
CA LEU A 506 -8.25 -13.69 17.57
C LEU A 506 -8.78 -13.85 18.99
N ALA A 507 -8.05 -14.58 19.85
CA ALA A 507 -8.41 -14.71 21.25
C ALA A 507 -8.36 -13.38 22.04
N SER A 508 -7.59 -12.41 21.59
CA SER A 508 -7.53 -11.08 22.22
C SER A 508 -8.73 -10.18 21.88
N LYS A 509 -9.54 -10.56 20.88
CA LYS A 509 -10.75 -9.83 20.47
C LYS A 509 -12.03 -10.32 21.15
N GLU A 510 -12.00 -11.52 21.74
CA GLU A 510 -13.12 -12.09 22.51
C GLU A 510 -13.15 -11.53 23.96
#